data_50e7a988f79772e73ccfbed013ccd252
#
_entry.id   50e7a988f79772e73ccfbed013ccd252
#
_cell.length_a   1.000
_cell.length_b   1.000
_cell.length_c   1.000
_cell.angle_alpha   90.00
_cell.angle_beta   90.00
_cell.angle_gamma   90.00
#
_symmetry.space_group_name_H-M   'P 1'
#
loop_
_entity.id
_entity.type
_entity.pdbx_description
1 polymer ?
#
loop_
_entity_poly.entity_id
_entity_poly.type
_entity_poly.pdbx_seq_one_letter_code
_entity_poly.pdbx_strand_id
1 'polypeptide(L)'
;MENKTDSSFERSIIFRVVAIIVCIIIAGSSFFGLAKSYSSPESKINKETIKYLDEKKTTALELSASATAVSTLITLAPGDDGTPVANKLMDLAGYFLIVVSAIYLEKYLLTILGTLTFKWLIPVSMLALAVYFGSKKELFWKIGVKIFIFGLAIYAVIPVLSLIHISEP
;
A
#
# COMPACT_ATOMS: atom_id res chain seq x y z
N MET A 1 -4.43 33.91 45.83
CA MET A 1 -5.17 33.34 44.64
C MET A 1 -4.34 33.33 43.36
N GLU A 2 -3.18 33.93 43.33
CA GLU A 2 -2.27 34.13 42.21
C GLU A 2 -1.50 32.87 41.76
N ASN A 3 -1.24 31.96 42.68
CA ASN A 3 -0.36 30.79 42.44
C ASN A 3 -1.03 29.62 41.66
N LYS A 4 -2.35 29.64 41.46
CA LYS A 4 -3.08 28.54 40.78
C LYS A 4 -3.27 28.79 39.30
N THR A 5 -3.24 30.03 38.84
CA THR A 5 -3.32 30.44 37.45
C THR A 5 -1.99 30.26 36.72
N ASP A 6 -0.88 30.52 37.41
CA ASP A 6 0.48 30.36 36.88
C ASP A 6 0.81 28.89 36.56
N SER A 7 0.46 27.99 37.48
CA SER A 7 0.73 26.55 37.31
C SER A 7 -0.10 25.88 36.20
N SER A 8 -1.29 26.43 35.89
CA SER A 8 -2.12 25.93 34.78
C SER A 8 -1.63 26.43 33.43
N PHE A 9 -1.10 27.64 33.40
CA PHE A 9 -0.51 28.25 32.18
C PHE A 9 0.81 27.57 31.83
N GLU A 10 1.70 27.34 32.77
CA GLU A 10 2.95 26.60 32.58
C GLU A 10 2.70 25.16 32.10
N ARG A 11 1.77 24.42 32.70
CA ARG A 11 1.40 23.07 32.24
C ARG A 11 0.91 23.05 30.78
N SER A 12 0.15 24.06 30.39
CA SER A 12 -0.34 24.20 29.01
C SER A 12 0.80 24.44 28.02
N ILE A 13 1.81 25.22 28.38
CA ILE A 13 3.00 25.45 27.54
C ILE A 13 3.87 24.21 27.47
N ILE A 14 4.16 23.58 28.60
CA ILE A 14 4.94 22.32 28.65
C ILE A 14 4.28 21.24 27.80
N PHE A 15 2.97 21.05 27.93
CA PHE A 15 2.23 20.07 27.12
C PHE A 15 2.38 20.32 25.61
N ARG A 16 2.33 21.58 25.16
CA ARG A 16 2.51 21.94 23.75
C ARG A 16 3.91 21.67 23.25
N VAL A 17 4.92 22.07 24.04
CA VAL A 17 6.33 21.85 23.67
C VAL A 17 6.60 20.35 23.56
N VAL A 18 6.12 19.57 24.51
CA VAL A 18 6.24 18.11 24.47
C VAL A 18 5.53 17.52 23.26
N ALA A 19 4.31 17.98 22.96
CA ALA A 19 3.56 17.53 21.79
C ALA A 19 4.29 17.85 20.46
N ILE A 20 4.87 19.03 20.33
CA ILE A 20 5.68 19.42 19.16
C ILE A 20 6.90 18.51 19.03
N ILE A 21 7.63 18.28 20.12
CA ILE A 21 8.82 17.40 20.11
C ILE A 21 8.43 15.99 19.71
N VAL A 22 7.35 15.44 20.24
CA VAL A 22 6.84 14.11 19.88
C VAL A 22 6.46 14.04 18.40
N CYS A 23 5.76 15.05 17.86
CA CYS A 23 5.42 15.11 16.43
C CYS A 23 6.68 15.14 15.55
N ILE A 24 7.71 15.89 15.92
CA ILE A 24 8.98 15.96 15.19
C ILE A 24 9.73 14.62 15.25
N ILE A 25 9.75 13.95 16.40
CA ILE A 25 10.38 12.64 16.56
C ILE A 25 9.66 11.59 15.71
N ILE A 26 8.31 11.58 15.71
CA ILE A 26 7.52 10.66 14.86
C ILE A 26 7.75 10.97 13.37
N ALA A 27 7.77 12.25 12.96
CA ALA A 27 8.06 12.63 11.60
C ALA A 27 9.45 12.15 11.14
N GLY A 28 10.47 12.36 11.97
CA GLY A 28 11.84 11.91 11.69
C GLY A 28 11.98 10.39 11.65
N SER A 29 11.42 9.70 12.63
CA SER A 29 11.44 8.22 12.66
C SER A 29 10.66 7.60 11.50
N SER A 30 9.55 8.21 11.09
CA SER A 30 8.80 7.77 9.91
C SER A 30 9.61 7.95 8.63
N PHE A 31 10.28 9.09 8.47
CA PHE A 31 11.06 9.38 7.28
C PHE A 31 12.30 8.48 7.14
N PHE A 32 13.05 8.26 8.23
CA PHE A 32 14.31 7.50 8.21
C PHE A 32 14.17 6.02 8.52
N GLY A 33 13.26 5.64 9.43
CA GLY A 33 13.13 4.28 9.95
C GLY A 33 11.95 3.51 9.35
N LEU A 34 10.74 4.03 9.51
CA LEU A 34 9.52 3.32 9.10
C LEU A 34 9.41 3.22 7.58
N ALA A 35 9.81 4.26 6.84
CA ALA A 35 9.83 4.21 5.38
C ALA A 35 10.72 3.08 4.87
N LYS A 36 11.88 2.85 5.47
CA LYS A 36 12.78 1.76 5.09
C LYS A 36 12.25 0.40 5.54
N SER A 37 11.65 0.31 6.73
CA SER A 37 11.19 -0.96 7.30
C SER A 37 9.87 -1.46 6.71
N TYR A 38 8.93 -0.58 6.39
CA TYR A 38 7.58 -0.95 5.93
C TYR A 38 7.34 -0.75 4.44
N SER A 39 8.12 0.12 3.76
CA SER A 39 8.01 0.33 2.30
C SER A 39 8.92 -0.57 1.50
N SER A 40 9.91 -1.21 2.13
CA SER A 40 10.83 -2.07 1.40
C SER A 40 10.16 -3.41 1.07
N PRO A 41 10.45 -3.99 -0.11
CA PRO A 41 10.01 -5.33 -0.47
C PRO A 41 10.47 -6.42 0.52
N GLU A 42 11.52 -6.14 1.29
CA GLU A 42 12.10 -7.04 2.30
C GLU A 42 11.41 -6.97 3.67
N SER A 43 10.45 -6.06 3.86
CA SER A 43 9.62 -5.98 5.07
C SER A 43 8.89 -7.31 5.29
N LYS A 44 8.84 -7.81 6.53
CA LYS A 44 8.16 -9.08 6.84
C LYS A 44 6.72 -9.12 6.33
N ILE A 45 5.99 -8.02 6.46
CA ILE A 45 4.59 -7.90 6.02
C ILE A 45 4.51 -7.96 4.49
N ASN A 46 5.35 -7.21 3.79
CA ASN A 46 5.34 -7.16 2.33
C ASN A 46 5.93 -8.44 1.71
N LYS A 47 6.89 -9.10 2.39
CA LYS A 47 7.57 -10.29 1.89
C LYS A 47 6.62 -11.48 1.70
N GLU A 48 5.70 -11.70 2.63
CA GLU A 48 4.69 -12.75 2.50
C GLU A 48 3.71 -12.45 1.36
N THR A 49 3.20 -11.22 1.31
CA THR A 49 2.32 -10.77 0.23
C THR A 49 3.01 -10.84 -1.13
N ILE A 50 4.25 -10.37 -1.24
CA ILE A 50 5.02 -10.42 -2.48
C ILE A 50 5.30 -11.86 -2.91
N LYS A 51 5.65 -12.75 -1.96
CA LYS A 51 5.86 -14.17 -2.24
C LYS A 51 4.58 -14.81 -2.78
N TYR A 52 3.45 -14.58 -2.13
CA TYR A 52 2.15 -15.05 -2.59
C TYR A 52 1.82 -14.56 -4.01
N LEU A 53 2.03 -13.26 -4.28
CA LEU A 53 1.83 -12.68 -5.60
C LEU A 53 2.77 -13.29 -6.65
N ASP A 54 4.02 -13.58 -6.30
CA ASP A 54 4.97 -14.24 -7.21
C ASP A 54 4.56 -15.69 -7.51
N GLU A 55 4.04 -16.42 -6.54
CA GLU A 55 3.49 -17.78 -6.75
C GLU A 55 2.28 -17.74 -7.69
N LYS A 56 1.32 -16.85 -7.45
CA LYS A 56 0.14 -16.67 -8.31
C LYS A 56 0.51 -16.22 -9.73
N LYS A 57 1.49 -15.33 -9.87
CA LYS A 57 2.02 -14.91 -11.16
C LYS A 57 2.60 -16.11 -11.93
N THR A 58 3.39 -16.95 -11.28
CA THR A 58 3.98 -18.15 -11.90
C THR A 58 2.91 -19.10 -12.37
N THR A 59 1.91 -19.39 -11.53
CA THR A 59 0.77 -20.22 -11.90
C THR A 59 0.00 -19.65 -13.10
N ALA A 60 -0.28 -18.35 -13.11
CA ALA A 60 -0.99 -17.70 -14.22
C ALA A 60 -0.17 -17.74 -15.54
N LEU A 61 1.15 -17.60 -15.46
CA LEU A 61 2.05 -17.73 -16.62
C LEU A 61 2.07 -19.17 -17.15
N GLU A 62 2.14 -20.16 -16.27
CA GLU A 62 2.11 -21.57 -16.63
C GLU A 62 0.78 -21.95 -17.32
N LEU A 63 -0.35 -21.46 -16.78
CA LEU A 63 -1.67 -21.67 -17.37
C LEU A 63 -1.79 -20.98 -18.72
N SER A 64 -1.28 -19.77 -18.87
CA SER A 64 -1.26 -19.06 -20.16
C SER A 64 -0.41 -19.80 -21.20
N ALA A 65 0.79 -20.24 -20.81
CA ALA A 65 1.68 -20.99 -21.68
C ALA A 65 1.06 -22.34 -22.09
N SER A 66 0.44 -23.06 -21.13
CA SER A 66 -0.24 -24.34 -21.39
C SER A 66 -1.43 -24.18 -22.34
N ALA A 67 -2.27 -23.16 -22.11
CA ALA A 67 -3.41 -22.86 -22.99
C ALA A 67 -2.95 -22.49 -24.40
N THR A 68 -1.88 -21.73 -24.53
CA THR A 68 -1.29 -21.40 -25.82
C THR A 68 -0.71 -22.62 -26.53
N ALA A 69 0.01 -23.47 -25.81
CA ALA A 69 0.60 -24.69 -26.38
C ALA A 69 -0.48 -25.64 -26.87
N VAL A 70 -1.53 -25.91 -26.06
CA VAL A 70 -2.65 -26.77 -26.45
C VAL A 70 -3.41 -26.18 -27.64
N SER A 71 -3.68 -24.86 -27.64
CA SER A 71 -4.30 -24.18 -28.78
C SER A 71 -3.51 -24.40 -30.08
N THR A 72 -2.19 -24.23 -30.00
CA THR A 72 -1.29 -24.44 -31.15
C THR A 72 -1.33 -25.88 -31.66
N LEU A 73 -1.33 -26.87 -30.74
CA LEU A 73 -1.41 -28.28 -31.11
C LEU A 73 -2.74 -28.60 -31.84
N ILE A 74 -3.85 -28.04 -31.35
CA ILE A 74 -5.17 -28.22 -31.97
C ILE A 74 -5.20 -27.62 -33.37
N THR A 75 -4.60 -26.43 -33.59
CA THR A 75 -4.55 -25.81 -34.92
C THR A 75 -3.65 -26.54 -35.93
N LEU A 76 -2.69 -27.33 -35.46
CA LEU A 76 -1.83 -28.16 -36.29
C LEU A 76 -2.51 -29.48 -36.69
N ALA A 77 -3.59 -29.86 -36.05
CA ALA A 77 -4.33 -31.08 -36.38
C ALA A 77 -5.04 -30.90 -37.74
N PRO A 78 -5.02 -31.91 -38.63
CA PRO A 78 -5.70 -31.83 -39.92
C PRO A 78 -7.23 -31.84 -39.68
N GLY A 79 -7.91 -30.80 -40.14
CA GLY A 79 -9.35 -30.59 -40.01
C GLY A 79 -9.68 -29.24 -39.39
N ASP A 80 -10.83 -28.67 -39.70
CA ASP A 80 -11.24 -27.33 -39.23
C ASP A 80 -12.09 -27.37 -37.95
N ASP A 81 -12.44 -28.56 -37.46
CA ASP A 81 -13.34 -28.77 -36.33
C ASP A 81 -12.72 -28.31 -34.98
N GLY A 82 -11.40 -28.26 -34.88
CA GLY A 82 -10.66 -27.84 -33.70
C GLY A 82 -10.49 -26.33 -33.55
N THR A 83 -10.66 -25.56 -34.61
CA THR A 83 -10.41 -24.11 -34.63
C THR A 83 -11.20 -23.30 -33.57
N PRO A 84 -12.50 -23.57 -33.35
CA PRO A 84 -13.25 -22.84 -32.31
C PRO A 84 -12.72 -23.10 -30.91
N VAL A 85 -12.25 -24.31 -30.61
CA VAL A 85 -11.67 -24.69 -29.31
C VAL A 85 -10.29 -24.03 -29.17
N ALA A 86 -9.46 -24.05 -30.18
CA ALA A 86 -8.17 -23.41 -30.22
C ALA A 86 -8.30 -21.90 -29.93
N ASN A 87 -9.26 -21.22 -30.57
CA ASN A 87 -9.53 -19.80 -30.33
C ASN A 87 -9.94 -19.52 -28.89
N LYS A 88 -10.80 -20.35 -28.30
CA LYS A 88 -11.18 -20.21 -26.89
C LYS A 88 -10.01 -20.41 -25.92
N LEU A 89 -9.11 -21.31 -26.21
CA LEU A 89 -7.89 -21.51 -25.43
C LEU A 89 -6.94 -20.31 -25.55
N MET A 90 -6.86 -19.70 -26.73
CA MET A 90 -6.08 -18.49 -26.94
C MET A 90 -6.68 -17.29 -26.20
N ASP A 91 -8.01 -17.13 -26.20
CA ASP A 91 -8.71 -16.13 -25.39
C ASP A 91 -8.41 -16.34 -23.90
N LEU A 92 -8.45 -17.59 -23.43
CA LEU A 92 -8.15 -17.94 -22.04
C LEU A 92 -6.69 -17.61 -21.68
N ALA A 93 -5.74 -17.90 -22.56
CA ALA A 93 -4.35 -17.49 -22.39
C ALA A 93 -4.21 -15.96 -22.25
N GLY A 94 -4.97 -15.19 -23.04
CA GLY A 94 -5.06 -13.75 -22.94
C GLY A 94 -5.58 -13.27 -21.57
N TYR A 95 -6.61 -13.91 -21.03
CA TYR A 95 -7.13 -13.59 -19.68
C TYR A 95 -6.08 -13.84 -18.61
N PHE A 96 -5.32 -14.94 -18.68
CA PHE A 96 -4.22 -15.17 -17.74
C PHE A 96 -3.13 -14.11 -17.82
N LEU A 97 -2.82 -13.57 -19.00
CA LEU A 97 -1.87 -12.46 -19.13
C LEU A 97 -2.39 -11.17 -18.49
N ILE A 98 -3.70 -10.91 -18.56
CA ILE A 98 -4.32 -9.79 -17.84
C ILE A 98 -4.15 -9.97 -16.33
N VAL A 99 -4.37 -11.18 -15.81
CA VAL A 99 -4.16 -11.49 -14.38
C VAL A 99 -2.70 -11.28 -13.99
N VAL A 100 -1.74 -11.71 -14.79
CA VAL A 100 -0.31 -11.46 -14.55
C VAL A 100 -0.02 -9.96 -14.50
N SER A 101 -0.60 -9.18 -15.41
CA SER A 101 -0.44 -7.72 -15.44
C SER A 101 -1.02 -7.06 -14.18
N ALA A 102 -2.18 -7.53 -13.71
CA ALA A 102 -2.80 -7.05 -12.48
C ALA A 102 -1.93 -7.35 -11.25
N ILE A 103 -1.34 -8.54 -11.16
CA ILE A 103 -0.42 -8.92 -10.09
C ILE A 103 0.82 -8.02 -10.07
N TYR A 104 1.40 -7.71 -11.23
CA TYR A 104 2.50 -6.77 -11.32
C TYR A 104 2.09 -5.37 -10.83
N LEU A 105 0.93 -4.89 -11.25
CA LEU A 105 0.41 -3.59 -10.82
C LEU A 105 0.23 -3.55 -9.29
N GLU A 106 -0.37 -4.58 -8.69
CA GLU A 106 -0.55 -4.69 -7.24
C GLU A 106 0.79 -4.65 -6.51
N LYS A 107 1.78 -5.40 -6.98
CA LYS A 107 3.14 -5.41 -6.41
C LYS A 107 3.81 -4.03 -6.47
N TYR A 108 3.68 -3.31 -7.58
CA TYR A 108 4.18 -1.94 -7.72
C TYR A 108 3.44 -0.96 -6.81
N LEU A 109 2.12 -1.03 -6.76
CA LEU A 109 1.30 -0.19 -5.90
C LEU A 109 1.66 -0.37 -4.42
N LEU A 110 1.84 -1.60 -3.95
CA LEU A 110 2.22 -1.91 -2.58
C LEU A 110 3.52 -1.18 -2.20
N THR A 111 4.52 -1.21 -3.06
CA THR A 111 5.82 -0.56 -2.83
C THR A 111 5.73 0.96 -2.91
N ILE A 112 5.03 1.50 -3.92
CA ILE A 112 4.91 2.94 -4.15
C ILE A 112 4.06 3.58 -3.07
N LEU A 113 2.89 3.01 -2.74
CA LEU A 113 1.97 3.55 -1.75
C LEU A 113 2.55 3.46 -0.33
N GLY A 114 3.27 2.38 -0.02
CA GLY A 114 4.02 2.29 1.23
C GLY A 114 5.06 3.42 1.36
N THR A 115 5.86 3.62 0.32
CA THR A 115 6.85 4.71 0.28
C THR A 115 6.18 6.08 0.38
N LEU A 116 5.11 6.32 -0.38
CA LEU A 116 4.38 7.58 -0.37
C LEU A 116 3.81 7.88 1.03
N THR A 117 3.21 6.89 1.66
CA THR A 117 2.60 7.03 2.99
C THR A 117 3.65 7.33 4.05
N PHE A 118 4.66 6.47 4.20
CA PHE A 118 5.62 6.58 5.31
C PHE A 118 6.68 7.67 5.09
N LYS A 119 7.05 7.96 3.84
CA LYS A 119 8.08 8.96 3.52
C LYS A 119 7.51 10.38 3.35
N TRP A 120 6.25 10.50 2.94
CA TRP A 120 5.65 11.80 2.64
C TRP A 120 4.42 12.12 3.47
N LEU A 121 3.37 11.27 3.44
CA LEU A 121 2.09 11.62 4.08
C LEU A 121 2.21 11.72 5.60
N ILE A 122 2.82 10.76 6.25
CA ILE A 122 2.97 10.76 7.71
C ILE A 122 3.84 11.94 8.19
N PRO A 123 5.05 12.18 7.66
CA PRO A 123 5.83 13.35 8.07
C PRO A 123 5.12 14.67 7.84
N VAL A 124 4.48 14.86 6.68
CA VAL A 124 3.73 16.09 6.38
C VAL A 124 2.56 16.28 7.34
N SER A 125 1.82 15.23 7.66
CA SER A 125 0.72 15.29 8.63
C SER A 125 1.22 15.66 10.04
N MET A 126 2.33 15.08 10.47
CA MET A 126 2.93 15.36 11.78
C MET A 126 3.48 16.80 11.86
N LEU A 127 4.08 17.31 10.77
CA LEU A 127 4.48 18.70 10.70
C LEU A 127 3.28 19.66 10.76
N ALA A 128 2.19 19.35 10.07
CA ALA A 128 0.96 20.15 10.15
C ALA A 128 0.39 20.16 11.59
N LEU A 129 0.41 19.03 12.30
CA LEU A 129 0.01 18.95 13.70
C LEU A 129 0.97 19.73 14.63
N ALA A 130 2.28 19.68 14.39
CA ALA A 130 3.25 20.46 15.15
C ALA A 130 3.01 21.98 14.99
N VAL A 131 2.72 22.44 13.75
CA VAL A 131 2.33 23.84 13.47
C VAL A 131 1.03 24.21 14.20
N TYR A 132 0.04 23.30 14.29
CA TYR A 132 -1.16 23.51 15.07
C TYR A 132 -0.87 23.79 16.56
N PHE A 133 -0.02 22.98 17.19
CA PHE A 133 0.35 23.18 18.61
C PHE A 133 1.09 24.51 18.84
N GLY A 134 1.81 25.04 17.82
CA GLY A 134 2.45 26.35 17.87
C GLY A 134 1.47 27.50 17.62
N SER A 135 0.70 27.46 16.52
CA SER A 135 -0.12 28.59 16.03
C SER A 135 -1.58 28.60 16.49
N LYS A 136 -2.07 27.49 17.08
CA LYS A 136 -3.48 27.28 17.53
C LYS A 136 -4.53 27.45 16.42
N LYS A 137 -4.16 27.45 15.15
CA LYS A 137 -5.11 27.57 14.06
C LYS A 137 -5.75 26.21 13.77
N GLU A 138 -7.05 26.09 13.97
CA GLU A 138 -7.82 24.85 13.72
C GLU A 138 -7.67 24.26 12.33
N LEU A 139 -7.31 25.12 11.35
CA LEU A 139 -7.06 24.70 9.98
C LEU A 139 -5.96 23.62 9.91
N PHE A 140 -4.84 23.83 10.63
CA PHE A 140 -3.70 22.89 10.63
C PHE A 140 -4.05 21.57 11.33
N TRP A 141 -4.91 21.59 12.34
CA TRP A 141 -5.46 20.39 12.97
C TRP A 141 -6.27 19.56 11.96
N LYS A 142 -7.22 20.21 11.30
CA LYS A 142 -8.10 19.55 10.32
C LYS A 142 -7.32 18.96 9.15
N ILE A 143 -6.32 19.70 8.64
CA ILE A 143 -5.45 19.24 7.53
C ILE A 143 -4.56 18.08 8.00
N GLY A 144 -3.87 18.22 9.15
CA GLY A 144 -2.97 17.19 9.68
C GLY A 144 -3.69 15.87 9.91
N VAL A 145 -4.84 15.89 10.59
CA VAL A 145 -5.63 14.69 10.85
C VAL A 145 -6.16 14.06 9.56
N LYS A 146 -6.66 14.86 8.60
CA LYS A 146 -7.15 14.33 7.32
C LYS A 146 -6.04 13.65 6.52
N ILE A 147 -4.86 14.26 6.42
CA ILE A 147 -3.71 13.68 5.70
C ILE A 147 -3.26 12.39 6.40
N PHE A 148 -3.24 12.37 7.74
CA PHE A 148 -2.85 11.20 8.51
C PHE A 148 -3.79 10.02 8.27
N ILE A 149 -5.11 10.24 8.42
CA ILE A 149 -6.12 9.20 8.17
C ILE A 149 -6.07 8.73 6.73
N PHE A 150 -5.93 9.64 5.77
CA PHE A 150 -5.83 9.32 4.34
C PHE A 150 -4.60 8.45 4.05
N GLY A 151 -3.43 8.80 4.61
CA GLY A 151 -2.21 8.02 4.47
C GLY A 151 -2.35 6.61 5.05
N LEU A 152 -2.94 6.47 6.25
CA LEU A 152 -3.20 5.16 6.84
C LEU A 152 -4.23 4.35 6.04
N ALA A 153 -5.28 4.99 5.54
CA ALA A 153 -6.30 4.33 4.73
C ALA A 153 -5.70 3.76 3.44
N ILE A 154 -4.91 4.56 2.70
CA ILE A 154 -4.23 4.09 1.49
C ILE A 154 -3.32 2.89 1.80
N TYR A 155 -2.55 2.97 2.86
CA TYR A 155 -1.65 1.86 3.23
C TYR A 155 -2.41 0.60 3.64
N ALA A 156 -3.54 0.73 4.35
CA ALA A 156 -4.35 -0.39 4.82
C ALA A 156 -5.16 -1.06 3.69
N VAL A 157 -5.55 -0.33 2.65
CA VAL A 157 -6.35 -0.88 1.54
C VAL A 157 -5.65 -2.05 0.86
N ILE A 158 -4.34 -1.95 0.64
CA ILE A 158 -3.59 -2.99 -0.10
C ILE A 158 -3.57 -4.34 0.63
N PRO A 159 -3.12 -4.43 1.91
CA PRO A 159 -3.14 -5.70 2.62
C PRO A 159 -4.56 -6.25 2.85
N VAL A 160 -5.57 -5.36 2.97
CA VAL A 160 -6.97 -5.80 3.09
C VAL A 160 -7.47 -6.42 1.79
N LEU A 161 -7.19 -5.82 0.64
CA LEU A 161 -7.54 -6.40 -0.66
C LEU A 161 -6.83 -7.73 -0.91
N SER A 162 -5.55 -7.82 -0.56
CA SER A 162 -4.79 -9.07 -0.64
C SER A 162 -5.37 -10.17 0.24
N LEU A 163 -5.79 -9.84 1.47
CA LEU A 163 -6.44 -10.79 2.39
C LEU A 163 -7.80 -11.28 1.87
N ILE A 164 -8.61 -10.41 1.28
CA ILE A 164 -9.90 -10.79 0.69
C ILE A 164 -9.68 -11.78 -0.47
N HIS A 165 -8.68 -11.54 -1.30
CA HIS A 165 -8.35 -12.44 -2.43
C HIS A 165 -7.80 -13.79 -1.98
N ILE A 166 -7.18 -13.87 -0.79
CA ILE A 166 -6.65 -15.12 -0.21
C ILE A 166 -7.76 -15.95 0.43
N SER A 167 -8.84 -15.33 0.90
CA SER A 167 -9.93 -16.01 1.63
C SER A 167 -11.03 -16.59 0.72
N GLU A 168 -10.98 -16.37 -0.58
CA GLU A 168 -11.88 -17.05 -1.53
C GLU A 168 -11.27 -18.41 -1.91
N PRO A 169 -11.98 -19.53 -1.64
CA PRO A 169 -11.52 -20.89 -1.96
C PRO A 169 -11.55 -21.18 -3.47
#